data_4db822e53a29de7567868db74637e726
#
_entry.id   4db822e53a29de7567868db74637e726
#
_cell.length_a   1.000
_cell.length_b   1.000
_cell.length_c   1.000
_cell.angle_alpha   90.00
_cell.angle_beta   90.00
_cell.angle_gamma   90.00
#
_symmetry.space_group_name_H-M   'P 1'
#
loop_
_entity.id
_entity.type
_entity.pdbx_description
1 polymer ?
#
loop_
_entity_poly.entity_id
_entity_poly.type
_entity_poly.pdbx_seq_one_letter_code
_entity_poly.pdbx_strand_id
1 'polypeptide(L)'
;FEGNWKTFGSQDIQNLIDLIANDVKQTVSEKWIYTHLKAETNAKLPRKDMLDILSQWVGYSGWDEYVFKNKSEVTPIVAKPKQNNKVVFSVGFFGLILMGIFIFRYLNGEEVQTISVKNAFTEEQINDEEVKAVIIENDVEKPIEIINSKIQIPTSDSAKIILKSPYYKDKTILIGKENTNLISLQPDDYPMMLKGFMKSDIKDWQTRKQQLQKILAEDLEVLVMLKNDLGIEYFNKQEFSEKLIVPSVALKKMKVIDIQSNEKNEINFIRIIQE
;
A
#
# COMPACT_ATOMS: atom_id res chain seq x y z
N PHE A 1 3.58 41.35 -15.64
CA PHE A 1 3.66 41.22 -14.17
C PHE A 1 5.09 41.56 -13.72
N GLU A 2 5.29 42.74 -13.22
CA GLU A 2 6.51 43.14 -12.51
C GLU A 2 6.29 42.88 -11.02
N GLY A 3 6.55 41.66 -10.55
CA GLY A 3 6.34 41.29 -9.16
C GLY A 3 7.17 40.07 -8.75
N ASN A 4 7.55 40.05 -7.47
CA ASN A 4 8.19 38.87 -6.90
C ASN A 4 7.12 37.79 -6.66
N TRP A 5 7.37 36.57 -7.16
CA TRP A 5 6.49 35.42 -6.97
C TRP A 5 6.07 35.15 -5.49
N LYS A 6 6.91 35.56 -4.54
CA LYS A 6 6.61 35.47 -3.10
C LYS A 6 5.45 36.39 -2.66
N THR A 7 5.23 37.50 -3.36
CA THR A 7 4.17 38.47 -3.03
C THR A 7 2.84 38.18 -3.74
N PHE A 8 2.80 37.16 -4.61
CA PHE A 8 1.60 36.74 -5.32
C PHE A 8 0.51 36.30 -4.33
N GLY A 9 -0.60 37.04 -4.27
CA GLY A 9 -1.75 36.74 -3.42
C GLY A 9 -2.74 35.78 -4.07
N SER A 10 -3.81 35.44 -3.35
CA SER A 10 -4.87 34.54 -3.86
C SER A 10 -5.55 35.10 -5.11
N GLN A 11 -5.76 36.43 -5.15
CA GLN A 11 -6.36 37.10 -6.31
C GLN A 11 -5.46 37.03 -7.55
N ASP A 12 -4.14 37.16 -7.38
CA ASP A 12 -3.18 37.08 -8.50
C ASP A 12 -3.14 35.67 -9.06
N ILE A 13 -3.28 34.66 -8.21
CA ILE A 13 -3.35 33.26 -8.60
C ILE A 13 -4.63 32.99 -9.39
N GLN A 14 -5.77 33.52 -8.93
CA GLN A 14 -7.02 33.38 -9.65
C GLN A 14 -6.95 34.05 -11.03
N ASN A 15 -6.41 35.27 -11.11
CA ASN A 15 -6.18 35.97 -12.37
C ASN A 15 -5.26 35.17 -13.32
N LEU A 16 -4.23 34.49 -12.79
CA LEU A 16 -3.34 33.64 -13.57
C LEU A 16 -4.09 32.41 -14.12
N ILE A 17 -4.94 31.77 -13.31
CA ILE A 17 -5.76 30.64 -13.74
C ILE A 17 -6.69 31.04 -14.88
N ASP A 18 -7.34 32.21 -14.74
CA ASP A 18 -8.27 32.73 -15.74
C ASP A 18 -7.55 33.06 -17.05
N LEU A 19 -6.33 33.63 -16.99
CA LEU A 19 -5.50 33.88 -18.18
C LEU A 19 -5.14 32.57 -18.90
N ILE A 20 -4.66 31.57 -18.17
CA ILE A 20 -4.32 30.25 -18.72
C ILE A 20 -5.57 29.62 -19.38
N ALA A 21 -6.72 29.67 -18.70
CA ALA A 21 -7.97 29.12 -19.21
C ALA A 21 -8.45 29.82 -20.48
N ASN A 22 -8.26 31.15 -20.57
CA ASN A 22 -8.65 31.92 -21.74
C ASN A 22 -7.72 31.67 -22.95
N ASP A 23 -6.42 31.52 -22.70
CA ASP A 23 -5.42 31.41 -23.78
C ASP A 23 -5.32 29.95 -24.29
N VAL A 24 -5.24 28.96 -23.37
CA VAL A 24 -4.99 27.56 -23.73
C VAL A 24 -6.29 26.73 -23.78
N LYS A 25 -7.44 27.28 -23.30
CA LYS A 25 -8.73 26.58 -23.19
C LYS A 25 -8.66 25.36 -22.25
N GLN A 26 -7.70 25.34 -21.33
CA GLN A 26 -7.51 24.35 -20.30
C GLN A 26 -7.29 25.03 -18.97
N THR A 27 -7.60 24.36 -17.86
CA THR A 27 -7.55 24.98 -16.54
C THR A 27 -6.55 24.29 -15.62
N VAL A 28 -5.91 25.07 -14.76
CA VAL A 28 -5.03 24.61 -13.68
C VAL A 28 -5.69 24.93 -12.34
N SER A 29 -5.71 23.98 -11.40
CA SER A 29 -6.34 24.22 -10.10
C SER A 29 -5.47 25.13 -9.21
N GLU A 30 -6.12 25.97 -8.42
CA GLU A 30 -5.47 26.83 -7.44
C GLU A 30 -4.58 26.01 -6.46
N LYS A 31 -5.09 24.87 -5.97
CA LYS A 31 -4.33 23.96 -5.12
C LYS A 31 -3.04 23.48 -5.78
N TRP A 32 -3.08 23.20 -7.10
CA TRP A 32 -1.92 22.74 -7.83
C TRP A 32 -0.84 23.85 -7.90
N ILE A 33 -1.23 25.09 -8.11
CA ILE A 33 -0.32 26.26 -8.13
C ILE A 33 0.37 26.42 -6.78
N TYR A 34 -0.37 26.35 -5.68
CA TYR A 34 0.22 26.40 -4.33
C TYR A 34 1.17 25.23 -4.06
N THR A 35 0.84 24.05 -4.56
CA THR A 35 1.65 22.86 -4.28
C THR A 35 2.93 22.80 -5.12
N HIS A 36 2.90 23.28 -6.36
CA HIS A 36 4.00 23.06 -7.32
C HIS A 36 4.72 24.34 -7.77
N LEU A 37 4.01 25.44 -7.93
CA LEU A 37 4.63 26.69 -8.39
C LEU A 37 5.03 27.60 -7.22
N LYS A 38 4.27 27.59 -6.14
CA LYS A 38 4.51 28.46 -4.98
C LYS A 38 5.26 27.75 -3.83
N ALA A 39 5.48 26.47 -3.90
CA ALA A 39 6.23 25.71 -2.92
C ALA A 39 7.72 26.09 -2.96
N GLU A 40 8.34 26.28 -1.80
CA GLU A 40 9.78 26.57 -1.69
C GLU A 40 10.65 25.37 -2.12
N THR A 41 10.11 24.16 -1.99
CA THR A 41 10.78 22.91 -2.41
C THR A 41 9.77 21.97 -3.07
N ASN A 42 10.04 21.55 -4.30
CA ASN A 42 9.25 20.53 -4.99
C ASN A 42 9.94 19.16 -4.88
N ALA A 43 9.43 18.29 -4.02
CA ALA A 43 9.94 16.93 -3.87
C ALA A 43 9.62 16.00 -5.06
N LYS A 44 8.60 16.36 -5.87
CA LYS A 44 8.17 15.56 -7.04
C LYS A 44 7.91 16.46 -8.23
N LEU A 45 8.34 16.01 -9.41
CA LEU A 45 8.01 16.66 -10.68
C LEU A 45 6.48 16.65 -10.85
N PRO A 46 5.86 17.78 -11.27
CA PRO A 46 4.45 17.83 -11.62
C PRO A 46 4.07 16.83 -12.71
N ARG A 47 2.79 16.47 -12.78
CA ARG A 47 2.27 15.58 -13.83
C ARG A 47 2.47 16.22 -15.21
N LYS A 48 2.74 15.38 -16.21
CA LYS A 48 3.06 15.84 -17.58
C LYS A 48 1.94 16.68 -18.20
N ASP A 49 0.67 16.34 -17.97
CA ASP A 49 -0.49 17.10 -18.46
C ASP A 49 -0.49 18.57 -17.98
N MET A 50 -0.12 18.81 -16.72
CA MET A 50 -0.02 20.15 -16.17
C MET A 50 1.19 20.91 -16.75
N LEU A 51 2.29 20.23 -16.98
CA LEU A 51 3.48 20.80 -17.64
C LEU A 51 3.19 21.14 -19.10
N ASP A 52 2.40 20.32 -19.81
CA ASP A 52 1.96 20.57 -21.17
C ASP A 52 1.09 21.84 -21.25
N ILE A 53 0.12 22.02 -20.34
CA ILE A 53 -0.72 23.24 -20.27
C ILE A 53 0.14 24.50 -20.10
N LEU A 54 1.08 24.49 -19.16
CA LEU A 54 1.95 25.65 -18.92
C LEU A 54 2.89 25.90 -20.09
N SER A 55 3.39 24.86 -20.74
CA SER A 55 4.25 24.99 -21.92
C SER A 55 3.48 25.57 -23.09
N GLN A 56 2.22 25.17 -23.31
CA GLN A 56 1.34 25.75 -24.33
C GLN A 56 1.04 27.22 -24.03
N TRP A 57 0.83 27.59 -22.79
CA TRP A 57 0.59 28.96 -22.37
C TRP A 57 1.78 29.90 -22.70
N VAL A 58 3.01 29.39 -22.55
CA VAL A 58 4.22 30.15 -22.92
C VAL A 58 4.66 29.96 -24.37
N GLY A 59 3.80 29.42 -25.26
CA GLY A 59 3.97 29.39 -26.69
C GLY A 59 4.68 28.17 -27.28
N TYR A 60 4.76 27.05 -26.53
CA TYR A 60 5.26 25.78 -27.06
C TYR A 60 4.11 24.82 -27.34
N SER A 61 4.32 23.79 -28.16
CA SER A 61 3.29 22.77 -28.41
C SER A 61 3.03 21.86 -27.22
N GLY A 62 3.98 21.74 -26.28
CA GLY A 62 3.91 20.95 -25.07
C GLY A 62 5.25 20.91 -24.33
N TRP A 63 5.29 20.17 -23.23
CA TRP A 63 6.45 20.07 -22.34
C TRP A 63 7.70 19.52 -23.04
N ASP A 64 7.53 18.55 -23.94
CA ASP A 64 8.66 17.93 -24.63
C ASP A 64 9.36 18.93 -25.56
N GLU A 65 8.60 19.79 -26.27
CA GLU A 65 9.15 20.87 -27.09
C GLU A 65 9.85 21.94 -26.23
N TYR A 66 9.21 22.32 -25.11
CA TYR A 66 9.81 23.26 -24.15
C TYR A 66 11.18 22.76 -23.68
N VAL A 67 11.26 21.51 -23.25
CA VAL A 67 12.52 20.89 -22.78
C VAL A 67 13.55 20.82 -23.91
N PHE A 68 13.13 20.44 -25.12
CA PHE A 68 14.03 20.35 -26.27
C PHE A 68 14.64 21.70 -26.63
N LYS A 69 13.81 22.76 -26.74
CA LYS A 69 14.26 24.11 -27.10
C LYS A 69 15.04 24.84 -26.00
N ASN A 70 14.75 24.51 -24.73
CA ASN A 70 15.41 25.12 -23.58
C ASN A 70 16.52 24.22 -22.97
N LYS A 71 16.85 23.08 -23.59
CA LYS A 71 18.11 22.41 -23.33
C LYS A 71 19.18 23.37 -23.80
N SER A 72 19.77 24.14 -22.89
CA SER A 72 20.99 24.85 -23.12
C SER A 72 22.01 23.82 -23.62
N GLU A 73 22.41 23.93 -24.87
CA GLU A 73 23.64 23.27 -25.35
C GLU A 73 24.75 23.77 -24.45
N VAL A 74 25.15 22.96 -23.49
CA VAL A 74 26.45 23.15 -22.86
C VAL A 74 27.46 22.81 -23.95
N THR A 75 27.72 23.77 -24.83
CA THR A 75 28.92 23.74 -25.67
C THR A 75 30.10 23.58 -24.71
N PRO A 76 30.89 22.55 -24.82
CA PRO A 76 32.13 22.48 -24.04
C PRO A 76 33.03 23.61 -24.54
N ILE A 77 33.06 24.72 -23.83
CA ILE A 77 34.12 25.70 -23.96
C ILE A 77 35.39 25.00 -23.50
N VAL A 78 36.18 24.54 -24.46
CA VAL A 78 37.52 24.08 -24.20
C VAL A 78 38.39 25.30 -23.82
N ALA A 79 38.22 25.76 -22.59
CA ALA A 79 39.17 26.64 -21.94
C ALA A 79 40.35 25.78 -21.52
N LYS A 80 41.54 26.02 -22.11
CA LYS A 80 42.77 25.43 -21.66
C LYS A 80 42.92 25.61 -20.15
N PRO A 81 43.11 24.55 -19.37
CA PRO A 81 43.14 24.63 -17.92
C PRO A 81 44.39 25.40 -17.48
N LYS A 82 44.17 26.56 -16.89
CA LYS A 82 45.16 27.16 -16.01
C LYS A 82 45.20 26.26 -14.77
N GLN A 83 46.28 25.52 -14.64
CA GLN A 83 46.52 24.48 -13.65
C GLN A 83 46.49 25.07 -12.24
N ASN A 84 45.33 25.09 -11.61
CA ASN A 84 45.18 25.37 -10.17
C ASN A 84 45.03 24.04 -9.45
N ASN A 85 46.12 23.50 -8.95
CA ASN A 85 46.19 22.23 -8.22
C ASN A 85 45.26 22.12 -7.00
N LYS A 86 44.57 23.19 -6.62
CA LYS A 86 43.61 23.18 -5.47
C LYS A 86 42.22 22.68 -5.82
N VAL A 87 41.77 22.77 -7.08
CA VAL A 87 40.43 22.34 -7.50
C VAL A 87 40.35 20.83 -7.73
N VAL A 88 41.46 20.21 -8.17
CA VAL A 88 41.56 18.77 -8.38
C VAL A 88 41.41 18.00 -7.06
N PHE A 89 41.93 18.58 -5.96
CA PHE A 89 41.80 17.98 -4.62
C PHE A 89 40.38 18.02 -4.08
N SER A 90 39.60 19.07 -4.39
CA SER A 90 38.20 19.17 -3.89
C SER A 90 37.23 18.24 -4.63
N VAL A 91 37.38 18.08 -5.95
CA VAL A 91 36.53 17.16 -6.74
C VAL A 91 36.86 15.70 -6.42
N GLY A 92 38.17 15.37 -6.26
CA GLY A 92 38.59 14.04 -5.83
C GLY A 92 38.11 13.67 -4.42
N PHE A 93 38.16 14.64 -3.50
CA PHE A 93 37.69 14.43 -2.12
C PHE A 93 36.16 14.27 -2.04
N PHE A 94 35.39 15.02 -2.84
CA PHE A 94 33.92 14.88 -2.90
C PHE A 94 33.53 13.54 -3.59
N GLY A 95 34.25 13.12 -4.61
CA GLY A 95 34.10 11.82 -5.24
C GLY A 95 34.39 10.65 -4.28
N LEU A 96 35.42 10.77 -3.43
CA LEU A 96 35.74 9.78 -2.40
C LEU A 96 34.67 9.74 -1.29
N ILE A 97 34.09 10.89 -0.91
CA ILE A 97 32.96 10.92 0.07
C ILE A 97 31.71 10.25 -0.52
N LEU A 98 31.34 10.55 -1.77
CA LEU A 98 30.21 9.92 -2.42
C LEU A 98 30.43 8.42 -2.63
N MET A 99 31.64 8.02 -3.01
CA MET A 99 32.02 6.62 -3.12
C MET A 99 32.06 5.94 -1.75
N GLY A 100 32.51 6.63 -0.71
CA GLY A 100 32.44 6.16 0.69
C GLY A 100 31.01 5.97 1.18
N ILE A 101 30.11 6.91 0.89
CA ILE A 101 28.67 6.80 1.20
C ILE A 101 28.02 5.66 0.40
N PHE A 102 28.37 5.50 -0.88
CA PHE A 102 27.88 4.41 -1.72
C PHE A 102 28.38 3.05 -1.21
N ILE A 103 29.67 2.94 -0.90
CA ILE A 103 30.27 1.73 -0.31
C ILE A 103 29.68 1.45 1.07
N PHE A 104 29.50 2.48 1.90
CA PHE A 104 28.87 2.34 3.22
C PHE A 104 27.43 1.85 3.12
N ARG A 105 26.63 2.38 2.17
CA ARG A 105 25.28 1.89 1.88
C ARG A 105 25.27 0.47 1.29
N TYR A 106 26.24 0.16 0.45
CA TYR A 106 26.39 -1.18 -0.15
C TYR A 106 26.85 -2.23 0.86
N LEU A 107 27.76 -1.87 1.78
CA LEU A 107 28.24 -2.78 2.83
C LEU A 107 27.29 -2.89 4.03
N ASN A 108 26.51 -1.85 4.32
CA ASN A 108 25.50 -1.84 5.38
C ASN A 108 24.07 -1.95 4.83
N GLY A 109 23.89 -2.34 3.57
CA GLY A 109 22.60 -2.73 3.04
C GLY A 109 22.08 -3.91 3.87
N GLU A 110 21.04 -3.70 4.64
CA GLU A 110 20.37 -4.78 5.38
C GLU A 110 19.98 -5.85 4.35
N GLU A 111 20.56 -7.05 4.49
CA GLU A 111 20.10 -8.18 3.71
C GLU A 111 18.62 -8.44 4.07
N VAL A 112 17.76 -8.33 3.08
CA VAL A 112 16.32 -8.54 3.26
C VAL A 112 15.99 -9.97 2.87
N GLN A 113 15.58 -10.76 3.84
CA GLN A 113 15.05 -12.10 3.58
C GLN A 113 13.62 -12.00 3.07
N THR A 114 13.31 -12.61 1.93
CA THR A 114 11.95 -12.67 1.38
C THR A 114 11.36 -14.04 1.67
N ILE A 115 10.24 -14.08 2.37
CA ILE A 115 9.53 -15.30 2.76
C ILE A 115 8.17 -15.33 2.05
N SER A 116 7.88 -16.40 1.31
CA SER A 116 6.59 -16.60 0.65
C SER A 116 5.60 -17.28 1.60
N VAL A 117 4.33 -16.84 1.56
CA VAL A 117 3.24 -17.42 2.36
C VAL A 117 2.28 -18.17 1.42
N LYS A 118 2.03 -19.44 1.70
CA LYS A 118 1.18 -20.33 0.89
C LYS A 118 0.17 -21.07 1.74
N ASN A 119 -0.91 -21.51 1.10
CA ASN A 119 -1.84 -22.47 1.67
C ASN A 119 -1.20 -23.87 1.73
N ALA A 120 -1.27 -24.52 2.90
CA ALA A 120 -0.63 -25.81 3.12
C ALA A 120 -1.26 -26.97 2.29
N PHE A 121 -2.52 -26.86 1.84
CA PHE A 121 -3.19 -27.90 1.08
C PHE A 121 -3.15 -27.67 -0.44
N THR A 122 -3.36 -26.41 -0.87
CA THR A 122 -3.43 -26.11 -2.31
C THR A 122 -2.10 -25.68 -2.89
N GLU A 123 -1.13 -25.35 -2.03
CA GLU A 123 0.17 -24.77 -2.40
C GLU A 123 0.06 -23.41 -3.13
N GLU A 124 -1.14 -22.87 -3.23
CA GLU A 124 -1.40 -21.57 -3.82
C GLU A 124 -1.01 -20.43 -2.90
N GLN A 125 -0.70 -19.29 -3.47
CA GLN A 125 -0.44 -18.06 -2.74
C GLN A 125 -1.71 -17.58 -2.03
N ILE A 126 -1.56 -17.11 -0.79
CA ILE A 126 -2.68 -16.58 0.00
C ILE A 126 -2.84 -15.09 -0.32
N ASN A 127 -4.09 -14.63 -0.42
CA ASN A 127 -4.38 -13.21 -0.63
C ASN A 127 -3.82 -12.37 0.52
N ASP A 128 -3.08 -11.31 0.20
CA ASP A 128 -2.42 -10.41 1.14
C ASP A 128 -3.39 -9.83 2.18
N GLU A 129 -4.63 -9.59 1.80
CA GLU A 129 -5.66 -9.06 2.68
C GLU A 129 -6.19 -10.06 3.72
N GLU A 130 -5.93 -11.34 3.54
CA GLU A 130 -6.43 -12.41 4.42
C GLU A 130 -5.45 -12.77 5.53
N VAL A 131 -4.23 -12.26 5.49
CA VAL A 131 -3.19 -12.57 6.47
C VAL A 131 -2.56 -11.29 6.98
N LYS A 132 -2.40 -11.19 8.29
CA LYS A 132 -1.65 -10.13 8.96
C LYS A 132 -0.36 -10.71 9.51
N ALA A 133 0.76 -10.07 9.24
CA ALA A 133 2.05 -10.42 9.80
C ALA A 133 2.47 -9.38 10.85
N VAL A 134 2.95 -9.87 11.98
CA VAL A 134 3.49 -9.05 13.07
C VAL A 134 4.86 -9.61 13.44
N ILE A 135 5.86 -8.74 13.49
CA ILE A 135 7.19 -9.08 14.02
C ILE A 135 7.28 -8.62 15.48
N ILE A 136 7.84 -9.47 16.32
CA ILE A 136 8.17 -9.14 17.70
C ILE A 136 9.69 -8.98 17.80
N GLU A 137 10.12 -7.74 18.02
CA GLU A 137 11.50 -7.38 18.27
C GLU A 137 11.59 -6.70 19.64
N ASN A 138 12.44 -7.21 20.53
CA ASN A 138 12.62 -6.64 21.87
C ASN A 138 11.28 -6.43 22.62
N ASP A 139 10.37 -7.41 22.55
CA ASP A 139 9.02 -7.37 23.13
C ASP A 139 8.09 -6.29 22.57
N VAL A 140 8.43 -5.68 21.43
CA VAL A 140 7.58 -4.71 20.74
C VAL A 140 6.98 -5.36 19.49
N GLU A 141 5.66 -5.33 19.37
CA GLU A 141 4.94 -5.79 18.18
C GLU A 141 4.93 -4.69 17.09
N LYS A 142 5.41 -5.03 15.90
CA LYS A 142 5.39 -4.16 14.73
C LYS A 142 4.67 -4.87 13.57
N PRO A 143 3.69 -4.23 12.92
CA PRO A 143 3.06 -4.81 11.74
C PRO A 143 4.05 -4.87 10.57
N ILE A 144 4.00 -5.96 9.80
CA ILE A 144 4.74 -6.13 8.57
C ILE A 144 3.74 -6.21 7.42
N GLU A 145 4.00 -5.50 6.33
CA GLU A 145 3.21 -5.59 5.11
C GLU A 145 3.49 -6.89 4.37
N ILE A 146 2.41 -7.52 3.89
CA ILE A 146 2.47 -8.66 2.98
C ILE A 146 2.18 -8.13 1.59
N ILE A 147 3.10 -8.34 0.64
CA ILE A 147 2.96 -7.89 -0.74
C ILE A 147 3.17 -9.09 -1.68
N ASN A 148 2.17 -9.39 -2.51
CA ASN A 148 2.19 -10.54 -3.42
C ASN A 148 2.51 -11.86 -2.68
N SER A 149 1.85 -12.08 -1.53
CA SER A 149 2.04 -13.23 -0.63
C SER A 149 3.48 -13.38 -0.13
N LYS A 150 4.23 -12.29 -0.04
CA LYS A 150 5.61 -12.27 0.43
C LYS A 150 5.79 -11.29 1.57
N ILE A 151 6.58 -11.70 2.55
CA ILE A 151 7.02 -10.89 3.68
C ILE A 151 8.51 -10.57 3.47
N GLN A 152 8.88 -9.31 3.63
CA GLN A 152 10.27 -8.85 3.60
C GLN A 152 10.72 -8.51 5.01
N ILE A 153 11.84 -9.11 5.43
CA ILE A 153 12.35 -8.99 6.79
C ILE A 153 13.83 -8.68 6.74
N PRO A 154 14.31 -7.70 7.55
CA PRO A 154 15.74 -7.49 7.74
C PRO A 154 16.37 -8.72 8.38
N THR A 155 17.51 -9.18 7.86
CA THR A 155 18.21 -10.41 8.30
C THR A 155 19.02 -10.23 9.58
N SER A 156 18.99 -9.07 10.21
CA SER A 156 19.97 -8.69 11.22
C SER A 156 19.81 -9.35 12.60
N ASP A 157 18.61 -9.85 12.98
CA ASP A 157 18.41 -10.40 14.35
C ASP A 157 17.38 -11.53 14.43
N SER A 158 17.48 -12.32 15.53
CA SER A 158 16.49 -13.36 15.88
C SER A 158 15.14 -12.70 16.17
N ALA A 159 14.27 -12.60 15.19
CA ALA A 159 12.95 -12.03 15.33
C ALA A 159 11.86 -13.12 15.34
N LYS A 160 10.79 -12.90 16.10
CA LYS A 160 9.61 -13.77 16.13
C LYS A 160 8.53 -13.15 15.25
N ILE A 161 8.09 -13.86 14.20
CA ILE A 161 6.95 -13.47 13.38
C ILE A 161 5.73 -14.26 13.80
N ILE A 162 4.60 -13.56 13.93
CA ILE A 162 3.29 -14.15 14.12
C ILE A 162 2.43 -13.81 12.89
N LEU A 163 1.91 -14.85 12.24
CA LEU A 163 0.94 -14.74 11.16
C LEU A 163 -0.44 -15.04 11.71
N LYS A 164 -1.36 -14.10 11.56
CA LYS A 164 -2.76 -14.19 12.00
C LYS A 164 -3.69 -14.05 10.81
N SER A 165 -4.74 -14.86 10.78
CA SER A 165 -5.75 -14.84 9.74
C SER A 165 -7.09 -15.30 10.26
N PRO A 166 -8.22 -14.72 9.79
CA PRO A 166 -9.54 -15.24 10.16
C PRO A 166 -9.84 -16.62 9.53
N TYR A 167 -9.02 -17.10 8.57
CA TYR A 167 -9.28 -18.33 7.82
C TYR A 167 -8.20 -19.41 7.98
N TYR A 168 -7.07 -19.06 8.57
CA TYR A 168 -5.95 -19.95 8.75
C TYR A 168 -5.55 -20.00 10.23
N LYS A 169 -5.04 -21.14 10.67
CA LYS A 169 -4.49 -21.25 12.03
C LYS A 169 -3.29 -20.34 12.20
N ASP A 170 -3.24 -19.68 13.35
CA ASP A 170 -2.11 -18.80 13.70
C ASP A 170 -0.79 -19.56 13.62
N LYS A 171 0.23 -18.93 13.04
CA LYS A 171 1.56 -19.52 12.93
C LYS A 171 2.62 -18.57 13.44
N THR A 172 3.44 -19.08 14.36
CA THR A 172 4.60 -18.38 14.89
C THR A 172 5.88 -18.97 14.31
N ILE A 173 6.80 -18.11 13.86
CA ILE A 173 8.09 -18.49 13.27
C ILE A 173 9.19 -17.68 13.92
N LEU A 174 10.32 -18.35 14.19
CA LEU A 174 11.54 -17.72 14.67
C LEU A 174 12.52 -17.57 13.52
N ILE A 175 12.84 -16.33 13.16
CA ILE A 175 13.82 -16.00 12.13
C ILE A 175 15.22 -16.07 12.74
N GLY A 176 16.22 -16.36 11.91
CA GLY A 176 17.63 -16.43 12.34
C GLY A 176 18.12 -17.83 12.72
N LYS A 177 17.21 -18.80 12.93
CA LYS A 177 17.57 -20.21 13.13
C LYS A 177 17.31 -21.11 11.93
N GLU A 178 16.41 -20.72 11.04
CA GLU A 178 16.06 -21.49 9.86
C GLU A 178 16.01 -20.55 8.64
N ASN A 179 16.74 -20.89 7.58
CA ASN A 179 16.63 -20.24 6.26
C ASN A 179 15.31 -20.65 5.60
N THR A 180 14.20 -20.27 6.17
CA THR A 180 12.87 -20.62 5.66
C THR A 180 12.42 -19.55 4.66
N ASN A 181 12.47 -19.87 3.38
CA ASN A 181 11.96 -19.00 2.31
C ASN A 181 10.46 -19.22 2.02
N LEU A 182 9.83 -20.16 2.72
CA LEU A 182 8.44 -20.56 2.50
C LEU A 182 7.72 -20.84 3.83
N ILE A 183 6.57 -20.21 4.00
CA ILE A 183 5.66 -20.49 5.12
C ILE A 183 4.37 -21.08 4.56
N SER A 184 3.99 -22.27 5.01
CA SER A 184 2.71 -22.86 4.70
C SER A 184 1.76 -22.65 5.88
N LEU A 185 0.62 -21.97 5.63
CA LEU A 185 -0.45 -21.78 6.60
C LEU A 185 -1.50 -22.87 6.45
N GLN A 186 -1.87 -23.46 7.58
CA GLN A 186 -2.91 -24.50 7.61
C GLN A 186 -4.29 -23.84 7.66
N PRO A 187 -5.18 -24.12 6.68
CA PRO A 187 -6.56 -23.66 6.75
C PRO A 187 -7.25 -24.12 8.04
N ASP A 188 -8.09 -23.24 8.56
CA ASP A 188 -9.04 -23.60 9.61
C ASP A 188 -10.37 -24.00 8.95
N ASP A 189 -10.81 -25.23 9.19
CA ASP A 189 -11.87 -25.86 8.42
C ASP A 189 -13.20 -25.08 8.46
N TYR A 190 -13.67 -24.69 9.63
CA TYR A 190 -14.97 -24.02 9.77
C TYR A 190 -14.94 -22.57 9.30
N PRO A 191 -13.94 -21.75 9.64
CA PRO A 191 -13.73 -20.45 9.01
C PRO A 191 -13.60 -20.50 7.49
N MET A 192 -12.91 -21.52 6.96
CA MET A 192 -12.76 -21.67 5.50
C MET A 192 -14.08 -22.06 4.84
N MET A 193 -14.90 -22.91 5.47
CA MET A 193 -16.26 -23.22 5.01
C MET A 193 -17.14 -21.96 5.02
N LEU A 194 -17.05 -21.15 6.07
CA LEU A 194 -17.79 -19.88 6.17
C LEU A 194 -17.41 -18.93 5.02
N LYS A 195 -16.12 -18.80 4.71
CA LYS A 195 -15.62 -18.05 3.55
C LYS A 195 -16.28 -18.52 2.26
N GLY A 196 -16.32 -19.84 2.07
CA GLY A 196 -16.99 -20.45 0.92
C GLY A 196 -18.48 -20.08 0.84
N PHE A 197 -19.19 -20.10 1.97
CA PHE A 197 -20.61 -19.72 2.01
C PHE A 197 -20.85 -18.25 1.73
N MET A 198 -19.97 -17.35 2.18
CA MET A 198 -20.08 -15.92 1.91
C MET A 198 -19.81 -15.57 0.44
N LYS A 199 -18.91 -16.25 -0.22
CA LYS A 199 -18.42 -15.88 -1.56
C LYS A 199 -19.07 -16.67 -2.71
N SER A 200 -19.55 -17.90 -2.46
CA SER A 200 -20.09 -18.79 -3.51
C SER A 200 -21.58 -18.58 -3.78
N ASP A 201 -22.01 -18.93 -4.98
CA ASP A 201 -23.44 -19.04 -5.30
C ASP A 201 -24.03 -20.31 -4.69
N ILE A 202 -25.36 -20.29 -4.51
CA ILE A 202 -26.06 -21.41 -3.91
C ILE A 202 -26.29 -22.48 -4.97
N LYS A 203 -25.86 -23.70 -4.65
CA LYS A 203 -26.21 -24.89 -5.45
C LYS A 203 -27.25 -25.75 -4.73
N ASP A 204 -27.15 -25.86 -3.40
CA ASP A 204 -28.04 -26.65 -2.56
C ASP A 204 -28.20 -25.94 -1.21
N TRP A 205 -29.36 -25.30 -1.02
CA TRP A 205 -29.67 -24.53 0.17
C TRP A 205 -29.93 -25.43 1.40
N GLN A 206 -30.42 -26.66 1.22
CA GLN A 206 -30.69 -27.57 2.32
C GLN A 206 -29.40 -28.07 2.96
N THR A 207 -28.47 -28.55 2.14
CA THR A 207 -27.16 -28.98 2.61
C THR A 207 -26.41 -27.79 3.25
N ARG A 208 -26.47 -26.58 2.64
CA ARG A 208 -25.86 -25.40 3.21
C ARG A 208 -26.42 -25.05 4.59
N LYS A 209 -27.74 -25.11 4.78
CA LYS A 209 -28.37 -24.88 6.07
C LYS A 209 -27.90 -25.87 7.14
N GLN A 210 -27.81 -27.15 6.81
CA GLN A 210 -27.31 -28.18 7.73
C GLN A 210 -25.84 -27.95 8.10
N GLN A 211 -25.01 -27.60 7.12
CA GLN A 211 -23.60 -27.29 7.36
C GLN A 211 -23.40 -26.05 8.21
N LEU A 212 -24.19 -24.99 7.97
CA LEU A 212 -24.16 -23.77 8.81
C LEU A 212 -24.55 -24.08 10.27
N GLN A 213 -25.55 -24.92 10.48
CA GLN A 213 -25.92 -25.33 11.83
C GLN A 213 -24.79 -26.06 12.56
N LYS A 214 -23.95 -26.80 11.83
CA LYS A 214 -22.82 -27.54 12.39
C LYS A 214 -21.63 -26.66 12.72
N ILE A 215 -21.33 -25.65 11.87
CA ILE A 215 -20.12 -24.83 12.03
C ILE A 215 -20.32 -23.60 12.92
N LEU A 216 -21.56 -23.14 13.11
CA LEU A 216 -21.89 -21.95 13.90
C LEU A 216 -22.39 -22.36 15.29
N ALA A 217 -21.80 -21.80 16.33
CA ALA A 217 -22.20 -22.01 17.71
C ALA A 217 -23.60 -21.41 18.01
N GLU A 218 -24.31 -21.93 19.02
CA GLU A 218 -25.63 -21.41 19.41
C GLU A 218 -25.57 -19.97 19.96
N ASP A 219 -24.46 -19.63 20.61
CA ASP A 219 -24.15 -18.30 21.16
C ASP A 219 -23.38 -17.40 20.17
N LEU A 220 -23.51 -17.65 18.86
CA LEU A 220 -22.82 -16.86 17.83
C LEU A 220 -23.19 -15.38 17.92
N GLU A 221 -22.15 -14.54 17.92
CA GLU A 221 -22.25 -13.09 17.78
C GLU A 221 -21.55 -12.64 16.48
N VAL A 222 -22.26 -11.92 15.64
CA VAL A 222 -21.71 -11.34 14.40
C VAL A 222 -21.86 -9.83 14.44
N LEU A 223 -20.73 -9.13 14.38
CA LEU A 223 -20.65 -7.67 14.31
C LEU A 223 -20.25 -7.23 12.91
N VAL A 224 -21.11 -6.47 12.25
CA VAL A 224 -20.88 -5.91 10.93
C VAL A 224 -20.72 -4.40 11.03
N MET A 225 -19.53 -3.89 10.82
CA MET A 225 -19.27 -2.46 10.71
C MET A 225 -19.78 -1.97 9.35
N LEU A 226 -20.71 -1.04 9.40
CA LEU A 226 -21.33 -0.45 8.22
C LEU A 226 -20.38 0.56 7.58
N LYS A 227 -20.55 0.73 6.27
CA LYS A 227 -19.79 1.69 5.46
C LYS A 227 -19.97 3.12 5.96
N ASN A 228 -18.92 3.95 5.84
CA ASN A 228 -18.93 5.37 6.21
C ASN A 228 -19.27 5.65 7.70
N ASP A 229 -18.83 4.77 8.59
CA ASP A 229 -19.05 4.91 10.04
C ASP A 229 -20.54 5.05 10.47
N LEU A 230 -21.45 4.47 9.69
CA LEU A 230 -22.90 4.50 9.97
C LEU A 230 -23.29 3.70 11.22
N GLY A 231 -22.34 2.97 11.81
CA GLY A 231 -22.54 2.17 13.02
C GLY A 231 -22.23 0.70 12.84
N ILE A 232 -22.75 -0.12 13.75
CA ILE A 232 -22.52 -1.57 13.77
C ILE A 232 -23.87 -2.27 13.77
N GLU A 233 -24.06 -3.23 12.87
CA GLU A 233 -25.16 -4.18 12.91
C GLU A 233 -24.72 -5.44 13.67
N TYR A 234 -25.65 -5.99 14.46
CA TYR A 234 -25.48 -7.24 15.18
C TYR A 234 -26.40 -8.30 14.59
N PHE A 235 -25.87 -9.52 14.44
CA PHE A 235 -26.66 -10.69 14.05
C PHE A 235 -26.34 -11.86 14.96
N ASN A 236 -27.39 -12.58 15.38
CA ASN A 236 -27.29 -13.88 16.04
C ASN A 236 -27.14 -15.00 15.00
N LYS A 237 -26.98 -16.26 15.48
CA LYS A 237 -26.83 -17.45 14.62
C LYS A 237 -27.93 -17.56 13.57
N GLN A 238 -29.20 -17.41 13.97
CA GLN A 238 -30.33 -17.60 13.07
C GLN A 238 -30.32 -16.53 11.95
N GLU A 239 -30.25 -15.25 12.33
CA GLU A 239 -30.26 -14.12 11.40
C GLU A 239 -29.09 -14.18 10.43
N PHE A 240 -27.90 -14.54 10.91
CA PHE A 240 -26.73 -14.63 10.06
C PHE A 240 -26.79 -15.85 9.13
N SER A 241 -27.28 -17.00 9.62
CA SER A 241 -27.47 -18.20 8.79
C SER A 241 -28.45 -17.93 7.64
N GLU A 242 -29.56 -17.22 7.89
CA GLU A 242 -30.51 -16.84 6.85
C GLU A 242 -29.86 -15.98 5.75
N LYS A 243 -29.01 -15.03 6.15
CA LYS A 243 -28.25 -14.21 5.19
C LYS A 243 -27.25 -15.05 4.38
N LEU A 244 -26.65 -16.08 4.96
CA LEU A 244 -25.68 -16.97 4.31
C LEU A 244 -26.36 -18.00 3.39
N ILE A 245 -27.61 -18.42 3.68
CA ILE A 245 -28.36 -19.33 2.82
C ILE A 245 -28.61 -18.68 1.46
N VAL A 246 -28.92 -17.39 1.43
CA VAL A 246 -29.10 -16.61 0.19
C VAL A 246 -28.17 -15.39 0.21
N PRO A 247 -26.86 -15.59 -0.07
CA PRO A 247 -25.90 -14.51 0.04
C PRO A 247 -26.19 -13.41 -0.98
N SER A 248 -26.47 -12.21 -0.46
CA SER A 248 -26.65 -11.03 -1.29
C SER A 248 -25.31 -10.59 -1.91
N VAL A 249 -25.38 -9.75 -2.96
CA VAL A 249 -24.18 -9.15 -3.56
C VAL A 249 -23.40 -8.32 -2.52
N ALA A 250 -24.13 -7.68 -1.59
CA ALA A 250 -23.51 -6.94 -0.49
C ALA A 250 -22.72 -7.88 0.44
N LEU A 251 -23.32 -9.02 0.83
CA LEU A 251 -22.61 -9.99 1.69
C LEU A 251 -21.34 -10.54 1.04
N LYS A 252 -21.36 -10.80 -0.28
CA LYS A 252 -20.20 -11.29 -1.02
C LYS A 252 -19.03 -10.29 -1.05
N LYS A 253 -19.31 -9.00 -0.93
CA LYS A 253 -18.30 -7.92 -0.87
C LYS A 253 -17.79 -7.65 0.54
N MET A 254 -18.44 -8.17 1.57
CA MET A 254 -18.02 -7.98 2.94
C MET A 254 -16.67 -8.67 3.20
N LYS A 255 -15.85 -8.04 4.03
CA LYS A 255 -14.54 -8.53 4.46
C LYS A 255 -14.60 -8.99 5.91
N VAL A 256 -14.25 -10.24 6.15
CA VAL A 256 -14.11 -10.76 7.50
C VAL A 256 -12.76 -10.33 8.06
N ILE A 257 -12.79 -9.76 9.26
CA ILE A 257 -11.61 -9.24 9.96
C ILE A 257 -11.12 -10.18 11.05
N ASP A 258 -12.06 -10.84 11.72
CA ASP A 258 -11.78 -11.73 12.84
C ASP A 258 -12.85 -12.83 12.91
N ILE A 259 -12.43 -14.04 13.26
CA ILE A 259 -13.29 -15.18 13.60
C ILE A 259 -12.72 -15.82 14.85
N GLN A 260 -13.59 -16.11 15.81
CA GLN A 260 -13.24 -16.88 17.00
C GLN A 260 -14.11 -18.12 17.08
N SER A 261 -13.54 -19.20 17.59
CA SER A 261 -14.21 -20.48 17.77
C SER A 261 -14.19 -20.90 19.24
N ASN A 262 -15.24 -21.60 19.65
CA ASN A 262 -15.34 -22.18 21.00
C ASN A 262 -14.48 -23.47 21.14
N GLU A 263 -14.50 -24.09 22.29
CA GLU A 263 -13.75 -25.33 22.56
C GLU A 263 -14.14 -26.54 21.68
N LYS A 264 -15.33 -26.47 21.06
CA LYS A 264 -15.80 -27.46 20.08
C LYS A 264 -15.44 -27.14 18.65
N ASN A 265 -14.60 -26.11 18.43
CA ASN A 265 -14.26 -25.52 17.13
C ASN A 265 -15.46 -24.88 16.39
N GLU A 266 -16.63 -24.71 17.01
CA GLU A 266 -17.74 -24.01 16.40
C GLU A 266 -17.49 -22.50 16.45
N ILE A 267 -17.80 -21.79 15.35
CA ILE A 267 -17.60 -20.33 15.26
C ILE A 267 -18.61 -19.64 16.19
N ASN A 268 -18.13 -18.92 17.20
CA ASN A 268 -18.95 -18.20 18.17
C ASN A 268 -18.83 -16.67 18.07
N PHE A 269 -17.86 -16.14 17.35
CA PHE A 269 -17.71 -14.70 17.11
C PHE A 269 -17.19 -14.42 15.70
N ILE A 270 -17.78 -13.41 15.03
CA ILE A 270 -17.34 -12.95 13.72
C ILE A 270 -17.35 -11.43 13.69
N ARG A 271 -16.28 -10.81 13.22
CA ARG A 271 -16.24 -9.38 12.90
C ARG A 271 -16.06 -9.17 11.42
N ILE A 272 -16.94 -8.36 10.84
CA ILE A 272 -17.04 -8.09 9.41
C ILE A 272 -17.02 -6.59 9.16
N ILE A 273 -16.44 -6.17 8.04
CA ILE A 273 -16.52 -4.80 7.53
C ILE A 273 -17.23 -4.82 6.18
N GLN A 274 -18.15 -3.89 5.99
CA GLN A 274 -18.78 -3.62 4.71
C GLN A 274 -17.90 -2.63 3.92
N GLU A 275 -17.40 -3.07 2.76
CA GLU A 275 -16.61 -2.24 1.83
C GLU A 275 -17.49 -1.44 0.84
#